data_ddaa4438c3a882ca5c3784d50cd1fcc4
#
_entry.id   ddaa4438c3a882ca5c3784d50cd1fcc4
#
_cell.length_a   1.000
_cell.length_b   1.000
_cell.length_c   1.000
_cell.angle_alpha   90.00
_cell.angle_beta   90.00
_cell.angle_gamma   90.00
#
_symmetry.space_group_name_H-M   'P 1'
#
loop_
_entity.id
_entity.type
_entity.pdbx_description
1 polymer ?
#
loop_
_entity_poly.entity_id
_entity_poly.type
_entity_poly.pdbx_seq_one_letter_code
_entity_poly.pdbx_strand_id
1 'polypeptide(L)'
;TPLCPHSPYSASKASADMFVMAFHDTYGMPMNITRCSNNYGPYQFPEKLIPLLINNAKQHKTLPVYGDGMQIRDWLYVMDHCKAIDMVANGGKDGEVYNVGGHNERPNIFIVKTVIAQLHDRLKDEGISEELITHVADRLGHDRRYGIDPTKIKEDLGWYPETPFEKGIVLTIDW
;
A
#
# COMPACT_ATOMS: atom_id res chain seq x y z
N THR A 1 -15.70 -11.41 -0.55
CA THR A 1 -15.31 -11.96 -1.88
C THR A 1 -14.39 -13.15 -1.65
N PRO A 2 -14.61 -14.30 -2.30
CA PRO A 2 -13.71 -15.45 -2.22
C PRO A 2 -12.31 -15.09 -2.72
N LEU A 3 -11.28 -15.70 -2.11
CA LEU A 3 -9.90 -15.56 -2.60
C LEU A 3 -9.74 -16.30 -3.94
N CYS A 4 -9.19 -15.60 -4.93
CA CYS A 4 -8.95 -16.15 -6.27
C CYS A 4 -7.56 -15.70 -6.75
N PRO A 5 -6.47 -16.32 -6.26
CA PRO A 5 -5.12 -15.90 -6.58
C PRO A 5 -4.75 -16.26 -8.03
N HIS A 6 -4.14 -15.30 -8.76
CA HIS A 6 -3.69 -15.48 -10.15
C HIS A 6 -2.15 -15.48 -10.29
N SER A 7 -1.41 -15.45 -9.18
CA SER A 7 0.05 -15.55 -9.19
C SER A 7 0.56 -16.43 -8.04
N PRO A 8 1.78 -17.02 -8.16
CA PRO A 8 2.37 -17.78 -7.05
C PRO A 8 2.48 -16.97 -5.75
N TYR A 9 2.80 -15.69 -5.85
CA TYR A 9 2.82 -14.79 -4.70
C TYR A 9 1.43 -14.64 -4.06
N SER A 10 0.40 -14.35 -4.85
CA SER A 10 -0.97 -14.24 -4.33
C SER A 10 -1.46 -15.56 -3.73
N ALA A 11 -1.11 -16.70 -4.35
CA ALA A 11 -1.44 -18.02 -3.82
C ALA A 11 -0.77 -18.27 -2.46
N SER A 12 0.50 -17.90 -2.29
CA SER A 12 1.20 -18.05 -1.01
C SER A 12 0.57 -17.20 0.11
N LYS A 13 0.13 -15.97 -0.22
CA LYS A 13 -0.54 -15.10 0.75
C LYS A 13 -1.93 -15.63 1.13
N ALA A 14 -2.71 -16.11 0.15
CA ALA A 14 -4.00 -16.75 0.40
C ALA A 14 -3.86 -18.02 1.26
N SER A 15 -2.83 -18.83 0.99
CA SER A 15 -2.54 -20.02 1.79
C SER A 15 -2.18 -19.67 3.25
N ALA A 16 -1.45 -18.57 3.48
CA ALA A 16 -1.15 -18.13 4.83
C ALA A 16 -2.43 -17.80 5.62
N ASP A 17 -3.38 -17.10 5.01
CA ASP A 17 -4.68 -16.83 5.63
C ASP A 17 -5.42 -18.14 5.97
N MET A 18 -5.44 -19.10 5.03
CA MET A 18 -6.09 -20.40 5.23
C MET A 18 -5.43 -21.21 6.37
N PHE A 19 -4.09 -21.17 6.49
CA PHE A 19 -3.41 -21.82 7.61
C PHE A 19 -3.79 -21.20 8.95
N VAL A 20 -3.83 -19.90 9.05
CA VAL A 20 -4.22 -19.21 10.29
C VAL A 20 -5.66 -19.60 10.69
N MET A 21 -6.60 -19.57 9.73
CA MET A 21 -7.99 -20.00 9.98
C MET A 21 -8.07 -21.47 10.40
N ALA A 22 -7.32 -22.37 9.74
CA ALA A 22 -7.30 -23.78 10.10
C ALA A 22 -6.77 -24.03 11.54
N PHE A 23 -5.78 -23.26 11.99
CA PHE A 23 -5.30 -23.33 13.39
C PHE A 23 -6.34 -22.83 14.38
N HIS A 24 -7.10 -21.79 14.04
CA HIS A 24 -8.23 -21.36 14.84
C HIS A 24 -9.29 -22.45 14.97
N ASP A 25 -9.75 -22.99 13.83
CA ASP A 25 -10.83 -23.99 13.79
C ASP A 25 -10.44 -25.32 14.47
N THR A 26 -9.16 -25.71 14.32
CA THR A 26 -8.68 -27.02 14.81
C THR A 26 -8.30 -26.97 16.29
N TYR A 27 -7.67 -25.90 16.73
CA TYR A 27 -7.03 -25.82 18.04
C TYR A 27 -7.63 -24.73 18.94
N GLY A 28 -8.62 -23.97 18.47
CA GLY A 28 -9.19 -22.85 19.21
C GLY A 28 -8.18 -21.70 19.45
N MET A 29 -7.20 -21.54 18.55
CA MET A 29 -6.20 -20.50 18.68
C MET A 29 -6.87 -19.11 18.49
N PRO A 30 -6.80 -18.20 19.47
CA PRO A 30 -7.30 -16.83 19.27
C PRO A 30 -6.52 -16.15 18.15
N MET A 31 -7.24 -15.61 17.16
CA MET A 31 -6.58 -14.94 16.03
C MET A 31 -7.48 -13.93 15.33
N ASN A 32 -6.84 -12.96 14.68
CA ASN A 32 -7.44 -12.12 13.66
C ASN A 32 -6.53 -12.06 12.42
N ILE A 33 -7.13 -11.86 11.26
CA ILE A 33 -6.39 -11.61 10.02
C ILE A 33 -6.65 -10.17 9.60
N THR A 34 -5.58 -9.40 9.35
CA THR A 34 -5.69 -8.09 8.72
C THR A 34 -5.21 -8.16 7.27
N ARG A 35 -5.99 -7.62 6.33
CA ARG A 35 -5.61 -7.47 4.92
C ARG A 35 -5.55 -6.00 4.59
N CYS A 36 -4.34 -5.49 4.37
CA CYS A 36 -4.13 -4.07 4.13
C CYS A 36 -3.92 -3.74 2.65
N SER A 37 -4.21 -2.49 2.30
CA SER A 37 -3.83 -1.88 1.02
C SER A 37 -2.33 -1.52 0.98
N ASN A 38 -1.88 -0.84 -0.09
CA ASN A 38 -0.47 -0.50 -0.25
C ASN A 38 -0.03 0.50 0.83
N ASN A 39 0.88 0.06 1.70
CA ASN A 39 1.44 0.93 2.73
C ASN A 39 2.52 1.85 2.17
N TYR A 40 2.62 3.06 2.74
CA TYR A 40 3.70 4.00 2.50
C TYR A 40 3.97 4.82 3.75
N GLY A 41 5.16 5.39 3.87
CA GLY A 41 5.55 6.17 5.04
C GLY A 41 6.99 5.93 5.46
N PRO A 42 7.39 6.46 6.64
CA PRO A 42 8.70 6.22 7.23
C PRO A 42 9.06 4.74 7.32
N TYR A 43 10.35 4.43 7.19
CA TYR A 43 10.94 3.09 7.26
C TYR A 43 10.50 2.12 6.15
N GLN A 44 9.83 2.59 5.09
CA GLN A 44 9.50 1.73 3.96
C GLN A 44 10.76 1.24 3.25
N PHE A 45 10.82 -0.06 2.93
CA PHE A 45 11.98 -0.68 2.30
C PHE A 45 12.31 -0.02 0.95
N PRO A 46 13.59 0.29 0.67
CA PRO A 46 14.02 1.13 -0.47
C PRO A 46 13.65 0.64 -1.87
N GLU A 47 13.38 -0.66 -2.05
CA GLU A 47 12.95 -1.22 -3.34
C GLU A 47 11.47 -0.94 -3.68
N LYS A 48 10.67 -0.50 -2.70
CA LYS A 48 9.25 -0.21 -2.91
C LYS A 48 9.08 1.10 -3.69
N LEU A 49 7.91 1.23 -4.35
CA LEU A 49 7.69 2.29 -5.35
C LEU A 49 8.10 3.69 -4.85
N ILE A 50 7.50 4.16 -3.75
CA ILE A 50 7.72 5.55 -3.29
C ILE A 50 9.19 5.81 -2.90
N PRO A 51 9.83 5.02 -2.01
CA PRO A 51 11.23 5.27 -1.68
C PRO A 51 12.18 5.07 -2.88
N LEU A 52 11.88 4.14 -3.79
CA LEU A 52 12.65 3.98 -5.02
C LEU A 52 12.58 5.24 -5.90
N LEU A 53 11.38 5.81 -6.08
CA LEU A 53 11.19 7.05 -6.83
C LEU A 53 11.97 8.21 -6.19
N ILE A 54 11.89 8.36 -4.87
CA ILE A 54 12.62 9.41 -4.13
C ILE A 54 14.13 9.26 -4.33
N ASN A 55 14.66 8.05 -4.13
CA ASN A 55 16.08 7.79 -4.26
C ASN A 55 16.60 8.00 -5.70
N ASN A 56 15.84 7.53 -6.70
CA ASN A 56 16.21 7.69 -8.09
C ASN A 56 16.15 9.16 -8.52
N ALA A 57 15.07 9.88 -8.19
CA ALA A 57 14.90 11.29 -8.54
C ALA A 57 16.05 12.15 -7.98
N LYS A 58 16.41 11.96 -6.70
CA LYS A 58 17.55 12.66 -6.07
C LYS A 58 18.91 12.37 -6.71
N GLN A 59 19.02 11.30 -7.49
CA GLN A 59 20.22 10.90 -8.21
C GLN A 59 20.10 11.15 -9.72
N HIS A 60 19.04 11.82 -10.18
CA HIS A 60 18.70 12.04 -11.60
C HIS A 60 18.69 10.74 -12.42
N LYS A 61 18.32 9.64 -11.79
CA LYS A 61 18.13 8.33 -12.43
C LYS A 61 16.72 8.19 -12.96
N THR A 62 16.54 7.27 -13.91
CA THR A 62 15.22 6.97 -14.47
C THR A 62 14.22 6.50 -13.41
N LEU A 63 12.97 6.94 -13.56
CA LEU A 63 11.83 6.57 -12.73
C LEU A 63 10.99 5.54 -13.51
N PRO A 64 11.14 4.24 -13.23
CA PRO A 64 10.48 3.20 -14.01
C PRO A 64 8.98 3.16 -13.71
N VAL A 65 8.17 3.25 -14.76
CA VAL A 65 6.72 3.11 -14.72
C VAL A 65 6.32 1.88 -15.52
N TYR A 66 5.68 0.90 -14.87
CA TYR A 66 5.21 -0.31 -15.51
C TYR A 66 4.02 -0.03 -16.43
N GLY A 67 4.10 -0.49 -17.69
CA GLY A 67 3.07 -0.31 -18.70
C GLY A 67 2.73 1.17 -18.91
N ASP A 68 1.45 1.50 -18.89
CA ASP A 68 0.94 2.88 -19.02
C ASP A 68 0.90 3.66 -17.68
N GLY A 69 1.24 3.02 -16.57
CA GLY A 69 1.19 3.61 -15.23
C GLY A 69 -0.22 3.79 -14.66
N MET A 70 -1.24 3.31 -15.36
CA MET A 70 -2.65 3.49 -14.97
C MET A 70 -3.18 2.40 -14.04
N GLN A 71 -2.31 1.52 -13.54
CA GLN A 71 -2.69 0.57 -12.49
C GLN A 71 -3.04 1.34 -11.22
N ILE A 72 -4.26 1.11 -10.73
CA ILE A 72 -4.80 1.80 -9.54
C ILE A 72 -4.46 1.01 -8.29
N ARG A 73 -3.96 1.72 -7.27
CA ARG A 73 -3.68 1.18 -5.93
C ARG A 73 -4.31 2.09 -4.89
N ASP A 74 -4.80 1.47 -3.83
CA ASP A 74 -5.19 2.19 -2.63
C ASP A 74 -3.97 2.35 -1.72
N TRP A 75 -3.72 3.58 -1.26
CA TRP A 75 -2.53 3.95 -0.50
C TRP A 75 -2.87 4.26 0.95
N LEU A 76 -2.27 3.50 1.87
CA LEU A 76 -2.51 3.59 3.31
C LEU A 76 -1.24 4.10 4.01
N TYR A 77 -1.36 5.21 4.72
CA TYR A 77 -0.24 5.72 5.51
C TYR A 77 0.09 4.77 6.66
N VAL A 78 1.38 4.49 6.87
CA VAL A 78 1.84 3.43 7.78
C VAL A 78 1.35 3.60 9.22
N MET A 79 1.26 4.84 9.73
CA MET A 79 0.77 5.08 11.10
C MET A 79 -0.71 4.75 11.26
N ASP A 80 -1.52 5.01 10.24
CA ASP A 80 -2.93 4.60 10.26
C ASP A 80 -3.06 3.08 10.23
N HIS A 81 -2.19 2.39 9.48
CA HIS A 81 -2.14 0.92 9.50
C HIS A 81 -1.72 0.38 10.87
N CYS A 82 -0.69 0.96 11.51
CA CYS A 82 -0.28 0.56 12.85
C CYS A 82 -1.42 0.70 13.88
N LYS A 83 -2.18 1.80 13.82
CA LYS A 83 -3.39 1.99 14.63
C LYS A 83 -4.43 0.90 14.37
N ALA A 84 -4.67 0.54 13.10
CA ALA A 84 -5.59 -0.51 12.74
C ALA A 84 -5.19 -1.86 13.35
N ILE A 85 -3.91 -2.23 13.25
CA ILE A 85 -3.36 -3.47 13.82
C ILE A 85 -3.55 -3.48 15.33
N ASP A 86 -3.21 -2.39 16.02
CA ASP A 86 -3.36 -2.26 17.47
C ASP A 86 -4.82 -2.40 17.89
N MET A 87 -5.75 -1.74 17.21
CA MET A 87 -7.17 -1.83 17.49
C MET A 87 -7.73 -3.24 17.24
N VAL A 88 -7.30 -3.92 16.17
CA VAL A 88 -7.71 -5.30 15.89
C VAL A 88 -7.14 -6.25 16.93
N ALA A 89 -5.87 -6.10 17.33
CA ALA A 89 -5.24 -6.96 18.33
C ALA A 89 -5.89 -6.85 19.70
N ASN A 90 -6.41 -5.68 20.07
CA ASN A 90 -7.00 -5.43 21.40
C ASN A 90 -8.52 -5.51 21.43
N GLY A 91 -9.22 -5.39 20.32
CA GLY A 91 -10.68 -5.30 20.27
C GLY A 91 -11.35 -6.09 19.15
N GLY A 92 -10.58 -6.71 18.27
CA GLY A 92 -11.10 -7.52 17.18
C GLY A 92 -11.86 -8.75 17.68
N LYS A 93 -12.93 -9.12 16.99
CA LYS A 93 -13.63 -10.37 17.27
C LYS A 93 -12.78 -11.54 16.84
N ASP A 94 -12.60 -12.50 17.74
CA ASP A 94 -11.81 -13.70 17.49
C ASP A 94 -12.31 -14.48 16.26
N GLY A 95 -11.40 -15.01 15.46
CA GLY A 95 -11.70 -15.71 14.22
C GLY A 95 -11.99 -14.81 13.01
N GLU A 96 -11.99 -13.49 13.16
CA GLU A 96 -12.46 -12.58 12.12
C GLU A 96 -11.34 -12.00 11.22
N VAL A 97 -11.75 -11.66 10.00
CA VAL A 97 -10.88 -11.01 9.01
C VAL A 97 -11.27 -9.53 8.87
N TYR A 98 -10.30 -8.64 9.00
CA TYR A 98 -10.46 -7.20 8.85
C TYR A 98 -9.69 -6.66 7.64
N ASN A 99 -10.39 -6.04 6.71
CA ASN A 99 -9.78 -5.28 5.64
C ASN A 99 -9.39 -3.88 6.12
N VAL A 100 -8.18 -3.44 5.77
CA VAL A 100 -7.62 -2.15 6.21
C VAL A 100 -7.22 -1.36 4.96
N GLY A 101 -8.08 -0.44 4.52
CA GLY A 101 -7.91 0.37 3.31
C GLY A 101 -7.67 1.84 3.61
N GLY A 102 -6.94 2.53 2.72
CA GLY A 102 -6.58 3.93 2.88
C GLY A 102 -7.61 4.93 2.35
N HIS A 103 -8.60 4.49 1.57
CA HIS A 103 -9.52 5.35 0.79
C HIS A 103 -8.80 6.34 -0.12
N ASN A 104 -7.59 6.00 -0.56
CA ASN A 104 -6.72 6.83 -1.39
C ASN A 104 -6.36 6.09 -2.69
N GLU A 105 -7.36 5.68 -3.47
CA GLU A 105 -7.13 5.05 -4.75
C GLU A 105 -6.52 6.04 -5.75
N ARG A 106 -5.32 5.73 -6.25
CA ARG A 106 -4.59 6.57 -7.23
C ARG A 106 -3.89 5.71 -8.28
N PRO A 107 -3.82 6.15 -9.55
CA PRO A 107 -2.95 5.54 -10.55
C PRO A 107 -1.48 5.67 -10.17
N ASN A 108 -0.66 4.68 -10.51
CA ASN A 108 0.77 4.71 -10.21
C ASN A 108 1.47 5.94 -10.83
N ILE A 109 1.08 6.34 -12.05
CA ILE A 109 1.63 7.54 -12.69
C ILE A 109 1.36 8.82 -11.89
N PHE A 110 0.21 8.90 -11.20
CA PHE A 110 -0.10 10.03 -10.31
C PHE A 110 0.88 10.09 -9.14
N ILE A 111 1.23 8.94 -8.55
CA ILE A 111 2.20 8.86 -7.46
C ILE A 111 3.58 9.35 -7.92
N VAL A 112 4.02 8.89 -9.11
CA VAL A 112 5.30 9.30 -9.71
C VAL A 112 5.36 10.81 -9.88
N LYS A 113 4.36 11.40 -10.53
CA LYS A 113 4.28 12.85 -10.76
C LYS A 113 4.22 13.65 -9.46
N THR A 114 3.49 13.15 -8.46
CA THR A 114 3.42 13.79 -7.13
C THR A 114 4.79 13.80 -6.46
N VAL A 115 5.53 12.69 -6.48
CA VAL A 115 6.88 12.61 -5.88
C VAL A 115 7.83 13.57 -6.61
N ILE A 116 7.81 13.61 -7.95
CA ILE A 116 8.63 14.55 -8.75
C ILE A 116 8.32 15.98 -8.31
N ALA A 117 7.06 16.41 -8.35
CA ALA A 117 6.67 17.78 -8.00
C ALA A 117 7.11 18.15 -6.58
N GLN A 118 6.89 17.26 -5.61
CA GLN A 118 7.27 17.50 -4.21
C GLN A 118 8.80 17.62 -4.03
N LEU A 119 9.58 16.81 -4.71
CA LEU A 119 11.05 16.85 -4.63
C LEU A 119 11.61 18.07 -5.37
N HIS A 120 11.12 18.37 -6.58
CA HIS A 120 11.48 19.56 -7.33
C HIS A 120 11.30 20.84 -6.50
N ASP A 121 10.11 20.99 -5.90
CA ASP A 121 9.78 22.16 -5.08
C ASP A 121 10.64 22.29 -3.82
N ARG A 122 10.98 21.19 -3.17
CA ARG A 122 11.79 21.20 -1.94
C ARG A 122 13.26 21.42 -2.20
N LEU A 123 13.80 20.76 -3.22
CA LEU A 123 15.24 20.77 -3.52
C LEU A 123 15.62 21.91 -4.45
N LYS A 124 14.64 22.55 -5.12
CA LYS A 124 14.86 23.55 -6.18
C LYS A 124 15.80 23.04 -7.27
N ASP A 125 15.62 21.77 -7.64
CA ASP A 125 16.47 21.03 -8.56
C ASP A 125 15.73 20.80 -9.88
N GLU A 126 16.11 21.56 -10.90
CA GLU A 126 15.53 21.50 -12.25
C GLU A 126 15.77 20.15 -12.96
N GLY A 127 16.77 19.37 -12.52
CA GLY A 127 17.00 18.01 -13.01
C GLY A 127 15.96 17.00 -12.56
N ILE A 128 15.15 17.34 -11.53
CA ILE A 128 14.04 16.50 -11.05
C ILE A 128 12.76 16.89 -11.80
N SER A 129 12.51 16.24 -12.92
CA SER A 129 11.38 16.53 -13.80
C SER A 129 10.71 15.27 -14.35
N GLU A 130 9.58 15.42 -15.02
CA GLU A 130 8.88 14.30 -15.68
C GLU A 130 9.71 13.63 -16.80
N GLU A 131 10.79 14.26 -17.27
CA GLU A 131 11.72 13.66 -18.24
C GLU A 131 12.45 12.43 -17.68
N LEU A 132 12.53 12.28 -16.36
CA LEU A 132 13.08 11.09 -15.72
C LEU A 132 12.16 9.86 -15.84
N ILE A 133 10.89 10.05 -16.21
CA ILE A 133 9.92 8.94 -16.33
C ILE A 133 10.30 8.05 -17.51
N THR A 134 10.41 6.75 -17.26
CA THR A 134 10.65 5.75 -18.29
C THR A 134 9.62 4.63 -18.19
N HIS A 135 8.84 4.45 -19.27
CA HIS A 135 7.89 3.34 -19.33
C HIS A 135 8.62 2.03 -19.60
N VAL A 136 8.36 1.02 -18.78
CA VAL A 136 8.94 -0.33 -18.90
C VAL A 136 7.83 -1.37 -19.13
N ALA A 137 8.21 -2.56 -19.60
CA ALA A 137 7.25 -3.64 -19.83
C ALA A 137 6.47 -3.94 -18.55
N ASP A 138 5.15 -4.15 -18.67
CA ASP A 138 4.31 -4.47 -17.53
C ASP A 138 4.59 -5.89 -17.02
N ARG A 139 4.33 -6.12 -15.75
CA ARG A 139 4.51 -7.43 -15.12
C ARG A 139 3.39 -8.39 -15.52
N LEU A 140 3.73 -9.65 -15.74
CA LEU A 140 2.73 -10.69 -15.98
C LEU A 140 1.82 -10.84 -14.75
N GLY A 141 0.51 -10.91 -14.98
CA GLY A 141 -0.48 -11.03 -13.91
C GLY A 141 -0.62 -9.78 -13.04
N HIS A 142 -0.26 -8.61 -13.57
CA HIS A 142 -0.36 -7.34 -12.84
C HIS A 142 -1.82 -6.86 -12.78
N ASP A 143 -2.39 -6.79 -11.57
CA ASP A 143 -3.75 -6.32 -11.36
C ASP A 143 -3.93 -4.88 -11.82
N ARG A 144 -4.97 -4.63 -12.62
CA ARG A 144 -5.29 -3.27 -13.09
C ARG A 144 -5.77 -2.36 -11.97
N ARG A 145 -6.56 -2.91 -11.03
CA ARG A 145 -7.06 -2.17 -9.87
C ARG A 145 -7.03 -3.06 -8.63
N TYR A 146 -6.53 -2.50 -7.54
CA TYR A 146 -6.53 -3.10 -6.24
C TYR A 146 -7.14 -2.12 -5.24
N GLY A 147 -8.39 -2.37 -4.86
CA GLY A 147 -9.13 -1.58 -3.88
C GLY A 147 -9.59 -2.46 -2.72
N ILE A 148 -9.69 -1.89 -1.54
CA ILE A 148 -10.10 -2.57 -0.30
C ILE A 148 -11.29 -1.84 0.31
N ASP A 149 -12.29 -2.59 0.75
CA ASP A 149 -13.42 -2.10 1.52
C ASP A 149 -13.16 -2.30 3.02
N PRO A 150 -12.91 -1.22 3.79
CA PRO A 150 -12.68 -1.27 5.23
C PRO A 150 -13.95 -1.06 6.07
N THR A 151 -15.14 -1.19 5.50
CA THR A 151 -16.41 -0.92 6.20
C THR A 151 -16.50 -1.70 7.51
N LYS A 152 -16.14 -2.99 7.51
CA LYS A 152 -16.25 -3.85 8.70
C LYS A 152 -15.38 -3.36 9.87
N ILE A 153 -14.11 -3.00 9.64
CA ILE A 153 -13.25 -2.49 10.72
C ILE A 153 -13.77 -1.17 11.29
N LYS A 154 -14.37 -0.34 10.44
CA LYS A 154 -15.02 0.90 10.86
C LYS A 154 -16.25 0.63 11.74
N GLU A 155 -17.11 -0.31 11.35
CA GLU A 155 -18.34 -0.64 12.08
C GLU A 155 -18.03 -1.36 13.39
N ASP A 156 -17.11 -2.33 13.39
CA ASP A 156 -16.80 -3.15 14.57
C ASP A 156 -15.89 -2.40 15.57
N LEU A 157 -14.94 -1.60 15.11
CA LEU A 157 -13.88 -1.02 15.95
C LEU A 157 -13.81 0.50 15.89
N GLY A 158 -14.57 1.17 15.02
CA GLY A 158 -14.52 2.62 14.85
C GLY A 158 -13.27 3.13 14.12
N TRP A 159 -12.43 2.23 13.58
CA TRP A 159 -11.23 2.63 12.86
C TRP A 159 -11.54 3.24 11.49
N TYR A 160 -10.82 4.31 11.16
CA TYR A 160 -10.84 4.96 9.85
C TYR A 160 -9.46 5.57 9.57
N PRO A 161 -8.96 5.57 8.30
CA PRO A 161 -7.69 6.21 7.99
C PRO A 161 -7.81 7.73 8.13
N GLU A 162 -6.94 8.33 8.95
CA GLU A 162 -6.98 9.75 9.29
C GLU A 162 -6.04 10.60 8.43
N THR A 163 -5.12 9.96 7.69
CA THR A 163 -4.08 10.64 6.93
C THR A 163 -4.42 10.64 5.43
N PRO A 164 -4.87 11.78 4.85
CA PRO A 164 -5.02 11.92 3.41
C PRO A 164 -3.68 11.72 2.69
N PHE A 165 -3.73 11.22 1.45
CA PHE A 165 -2.51 10.94 0.68
C PHE A 165 -1.60 12.17 0.55
N GLU A 166 -2.17 13.33 0.30
CA GLU A 166 -1.47 14.60 0.14
C GLU A 166 -0.66 15.00 1.38
N LYS A 167 -1.15 14.68 2.57
CA LYS A 167 -0.43 14.88 3.84
C LYS A 167 0.61 13.78 4.08
N GLY A 168 0.23 12.54 3.88
CA GLY A 168 1.10 11.38 4.14
C GLY A 168 2.33 11.35 3.24
N ILE A 169 2.20 11.75 1.95
CA ILE A 169 3.33 11.79 1.02
C ILE A 169 4.36 12.86 1.43
N VAL A 170 3.90 14.01 1.92
CA VAL A 170 4.77 15.05 2.48
C VAL A 170 5.57 14.50 3.65
N LEU A 171 4.90 13.90 4.63
CA LEU A 171 5.55 13.29 5.80
C LEU A 171 6.55 12.19 5.41
N THR A 172 6.26 11.46 4.33
CA THR A 172 7.15 10.38 3.82
C THR A 172 8.41 10.94 3.18
N ILE A 173 8.29 12.06 2.43
CA ILE A 173 9.41 12.70 1.75
C ILE A 173 10.29 13.47 2.73
N ASP A 174 9.69 14.08 3.76
CA ASP A 174 10.39 14.85 4.79
C ASP A 174 11.23 13.95 5.71
N TRP A 175 10.85 12.69 5.86
CA TRP A 175 11.60 11.68 6.59
C TRP A 175 12.82 11.18 5.81
#